data_deb304c279def41b469d07ff71977815
#
_entry.id   deb304c279def41b469d07ff71977815
#
_cell.length_a   1.000
_cell.length_b   1.000
_cell.length_c   1.000
_cell.angle_alpha   90.00
_cell.angle_beta   90.00
_cell.angle_gamma   90.00
#
_symmetry.space_group_name_H-M   'P 1'
#
loop_
_entity.id
_entity.type
_entity.pdbx_description
1 polymer ?
#
loop_
_entity_poly.entity_id
_entity_poly.type
_entity_poly.pdbx_seq_one_letter_code
_entity_poly.pdbx_strand_id
1 'polypeptide(L)'
;MLYDRIIKQGTINEPGGKPDPQFALPSTVNWMRAMRILVEGINFASADAFYSKQGKRAMDVLVENTVLEQLFLGLHHLSALEQFRSGAKASDYARVGILAWYYGIANAASAMTAAQSGSFQEDHAGTARLWDTEIAARDLAMMPFSWRISSLVESVYKPEIDTYKSGSTGKLLSKPTTKSEALGAAAEYLSGSASWHVWRAKEDLMKTPKFKALGVSDFRTKGARALRDSRLNRKSIGFVHQASRYRGKANYREALFLAYGASTETYLTGFVDDLAVVLRNFLAMAGAFSRRKVGTVLWAEFVADVDRKRAFSMCAADIWL
;
A
#
# COMPACT_ATOMS: atom_id res chain seq x y z
N MET A 1 -35.00 0.11 -0.68
CA MET A 1 -34.52 -0.72 -1.80
C MET A 1 -33.47 -1.71 -1.32
N LEU A 2 -33.10 -2.73 -2.12
CA LEU A 2 -32.12 -3.76 -1.73
C LEU A 2 -30.76 -3.14 -1.31
N TYR A 3 -30.28 -2.15 -2.06
CA TYR A 3 -29.04 -1.43 -1.75
C TYR A 3 -29.06 -0.83 -0.33
N ASP A 4 -30.12 -0.09 0.02
CA ASP A 4 -30.25 0.53 1.35
C ASP A 4 -30.32 -0.53 2.45
N ARG A 5 -30.96 -1.66 2.18
CA ARG A 5 -31.01 -2.79 3.10
C ARG A 5 -29.61 -3.36 3.35
N ILE A 6 -28.81 -3.60 2.27
CA ILE A 6 -27.45 -4.12 2.39
C ILE A 6 -26.56 -3.16 3.18
N ILE A 7 -26.67 -1.85 2.95
CA ILE A 7 -25.87 -0.84 3.65
C ILE A 7 -26.25 -0.76 5.13
N LYS A 8 -27.54 -0.68 5.45
CA LYS A 8 -28.03 -0.48 6.83
C LYS A 8 -27.96 -1.75 7.66
N GLN A 9 -28.43 -2.87 7.13
CA GLN A 9 -28.51 -4.14 7.85
C GLN A 9 -27.24 -4.98 7.71
N GLY A 10 -26.49 -4.78 6.63
CA GLY A 10 -25.27 -5.52 6.36
C GLY A 10 -25.50 -6.89 5.72
N THR A 11 -24.49 -7.72 5.84
CA THR A 11 -24.40 -9.08 5.32
C THR A 11 -23.86 -10.02 6.40
N ILE A 12 -23.79 -11.32 6.13
CA ILE A 12 -23.18 -12.32 7.03
C ILE A 12 -21.75 -11.91 7.44
N ASN A 13 -20.98 -11.32 6.53
CA ASN A 13 -19.60 -10.88 6.82
C ASN A 13 -19.54 -9.57 7.58
N GLU A 14 -20.59 -8.76 7.53
CA GLU A 14 -20.69 -7.44 8.18
C GLU A 14 -22.12 -7.24 8.69
N PRO A 15 -22.49 -7.91 9.77
CA PRO A 15 -23.88 -7.88 10.29
C PRO A 15 -24.30 -6.49 10.82
N GLY A 16 -23.35 -5.62 11.15
CA GLY A 16 -23.60 -4.24 11.59
C GLY A 16 -23.79 -3.22 10.45
N GLY A 17 -23.87 -3.67 9.21
CA GLY A 17 -23.98 -2.80 8.03
C GLY A 17 -22.63 -2.44 7.42
N LYS A 18 -22.70 -1.74 6.28
CA LYS A 18 -21.52 -1.25 5.57
C LYS A 18 -21.08 0.12 6.10
N PRO A 19 -19.81 0.49 5.92
CA PRO A 19 -19.38 1.87 6.16
C PRO A 19 -20.24 2.85 5.35
N ASP A 20 -20.43 4.07 5.89
CA ASP A 20 -21.22 5.08 5.20
C ASP A 20 -20.59 5.42 3.83
N PRO A 21 -21.37 5.33 2.73
CA PRO A 21 -20.89 5.60 1.38
C PRO A 21 -20.30 7.00 1.20
N GLN A 22 -20.82 8.01 1.91
CA GLN A 22 -20.32 9.40 1.83
C GLN A 22 -18.89 9.56 2.32
N PHE A 23 -18.37 8.63 3.12
CA PHE A 23 -16.99 8.62 3.60
C PHE A 23 -16.15 7.54 2.90
N ALA A 24 -16.74 6.38 2.65
CA ALA A 24 -16.03 5.20 2.16
C ALA A 24 -15.47 5.41 0.75
N LEU A 25 -16.30 5.82 -0.19
CA LEU A 25 -15.91 6.02 -1.59
C LEU A 25 -14.91 7.19 -1.74
N PRO A 26 -15.18 8.42 -1.23
CA PRO A 26 -14.22 9.50 -1.32
C PRO A 26 -12.86 9.16 -0.67
N SER A 27 -12.85 8.54 0.51
CA SER A 27 -11.58 8.18 1.17
C SER A 27 -10.77 7.17 0.36
N THR A 28 -11.45 6.28 -0.37
CA THR A 28 -10.78 5.29 -1.22
C THR A 28 -10.15 5.97 -2.44
N VAL A 29 -10.91 6.78 -3.15
CA VAL A 29 -10.42 7.44 -4.37
C VAL A 29 -9.38 8.51 -4.06
N ASN A 30 -9.64 9.36 -3.06
CA ASN A 30 -8.77 10.51 -2.77
C ASN A 30 -7.42 10.12 -2.19
N TRP A 31 -7.31 8.99 -1.47
CA TRP A 31 -6.00 8.49 -1.07
C TRP A 31 -5.13 8.16 -2.28
N MET A 32 -5.69 7.44 -3.26
CA MET A 32 -4.93 7.07 -4.46
C MET A 32 -4.55 8.31 -5.28
N ARG A 33 -5.47 9.28 -5.40
CA ARG A 33 -5.19 10.55 -6.06
C ARG A 33 -4.12 11.38 -5.35
N ALA A 34 -4.15 11.39 -4.02
CA ALA A 34 -3.09 12.00 -3.23
C ALA A 34 -1.73 11.32 -3.49
N MET A 35 -1.70 10.00 -3.49
CA MET A 35 -0.49 9.25 -3.81
C MET A 35 0.03 9.59 -5.21
N ARG A 36 -0.85 9.64 -6.23
CA ARG A 36 -0.47 10.03 -7.60
C ARG A 36 0.24 11.39 -7.65
N ILE A 37 -0.29 12.40 -6.94
CA ILE A 37 0.31 13.73 -6.89
C ILE A 37 1.68 13.68 -6.16
N LEU A 38 1.78 12.91 -5.09
CA LEU A 38 3.00 12.83 -4.27
C LEU A 38 4.13 12.05 -4.93
N VAL A 39 3.83 11.11 -5.82
CA VAL A 39 4.85 10.33 -6.53
C VAL A 39 5.36 11.02 -7.79
N GLU A 40 4.81 12.19 -8.14
CA GLU A 40 5.26 12.98 -9.28
C GLU A 40 6.77 13.26 -9.17
N GLY A 41 7.48 12.96 -10.25
CA GLY A 41 8.95 13.05 -10.30
C GLY A 41 9.70 11.79 -9.86
N ILE A 42 9.04 10.77 -9.32
CA ILE A 42 9.67 9.46 -9.13
C ILE A 42 9.67 8.72 -10.47
N ASN A 43 10.86 8.46 -10.97
CA ASN A 43 11.10 7.60 -12.13
C ASN A 43 12.38 6.80 -11.90
N PHE A 44 12.76 5.95 -12.85
CA PHE A 44 13.93 5.11 -12.69
C PHE A 44 15.21 5.90 -12.48
N ALA A 45 15.43 6.98 -13.23
CA ALA A 45 16.62 7.82 -13.14
C ALA A 45 16.71 8.52 -11.77
N SER A 46 15.61 9.14 -11.29
CA SER A 46 15.58 9.78 -9.97
C SER A 46 15.75 8.76 -8.83
N ALA A 47 15.19 7.57 -8.97
CA ALA A 47 15.37 6.50 -8.01
C ALA A 47 16.80 5.93 -8.04
N ASP A 48 17.39 5.74 -9.21
CA ASP A 48 18.78 5.29 -9.33
C ASP A 48 19.76 6.30 -8.72
N ALA A 49 19.51 7.59 -8.88
CA ALA A 49 20.27 8.64 -8.19
C ALA A 49 20.09 8.57 -6.66
N PHE A 50 18.87 8.36 -6.16
CA PHE A 50 18.59 8.16 -4.73
C PHE A 50 19.38 6.99 -4.16
N TYR A 51 19.47 5.87 -4.90
CA TYR A 51 20.22 4.69 -4.50
C TYR A 51 21.71 4.70 -4.88
N SER A 52 22.29 5.85 -5.27
CA SER A 52 23.69 5.94 -5.72
C SER A 52 24.71 5.38 -4.72
N LYS A 53 24.42 5.44 -3.43
CA LYS A 53 25.25 4.89 -2.35
C LYS A 53 25.04 3.40 -2.07
N GLN A 54 24.05 2.78 -2.69
CA GLN A 54 23.79 1.35 -2.52
C GLN A 54 24.70 0.54 -3.46
N GLY A 55 25.38 -0.47 -2.90
CA GLY A 55 26.25 -1.37 -3.66
C GLY A 55 25.62 -2.73 -3.96
N LYS A 56 26.27 -3.45 -4.88
CA LYS A 56 25.94 -4.85 -5.18
C LYS A 56 26.05 -5.68 -3.91
N ARG A 57 25.09 -6.59 -3.74
CA ARG A 57 25.08 -7.59 -2.67
C ARG A 57 25.46 -8.96 -3.23
N ALA A 58 26.26 -9.74 -2.50
CA ALA A 58 26.43 -11.17 -2.81
C ALA A 58 25.12 -11.91 -2.54
N MET A 59 24.58 -12.55 -3.55
CA MET A 59 23.34 -13.33 -3.50
C MET A 59 23.59 -14.68 -4.15
N ASP A 60 22.86 -15.69 -3.70
CA ASP A 60 22.76 -16.95 -4.45
C ASP A 60 21.76 -16.81 -5.61
N VAL A 61 21.81 -17.75 -6.53
CA VAL A 61 20.97 -17.74 -7.75
C VAL A 61 19.47 -17.74 -7.41
N LEU A 62 19.04 -18.39 -6.32
CA LEU A 62 17.62 -18.45 -5.96
C LEU A 62 17.11 -17.09 -5.49
N VAL A 63 17.93 -16.34 -4.74
CA VAL A 63 17.61 -14.97 -4.33
C VAL A 63 17.58 -14.04 -5.54
N GLU A 64 18.56 -14.10 -6.43
CA GLU A 64 18.57 -13.34 -7.68
C GLU A 64 17.30 -13.61 -8.50
N ASN A 65 16.97 -14.88 -8.71
CA ASN A 65 15.76 -15.28 -9.43
C ASN A 65 14.49 -14.77 -8.77
N THR A 66 14.40 -14.81 -7.43
CA THR A 66 13.24 -14.27 -6.70
C THR A 66 13.09 -12.77 -6.93
N VAL A 67 14.18 -12.01 -6.88
CA VAL A 67 14.16 -10.56 -7.16
C VAL A 67 13.61 -10.28 -8.56
N LEU A 68 14.14 -10.96 -9.57
CA LEU A 68 13.78 -10.73 -10.97
C LEU A 68 12.36 -11.21 -11.28
N GLU A 69 11.96 -12.37 -10.78
CA GLU A 69 10.60 -12.91 -10.91
C GLU A 69 9.56 -11.97 -10.32
N GLN A 70 9.79 -11.48 -9.09
CA GLN A 70 8.84 -10.60 -8.43
C GLN A 70 8.71 -9.25 -9.16
N LEU A 71 9.77 -8.71 -9.72
CA LEU A 71 9.69 -7.52 -10.57
C LEU A 71 8.92 -7.79 -11.86
N PHE A 72 9.16 -8.93 -12.51
CA PHE A 72 8.43 -9.34 -13.71
C PHE A 72 6.92 -9.46 -13.45
N LEU A 73 6.51 -10.10 -12.35
CA LEU A 73 5.12 -10.19 -11.93
C LEU A 73 4.51 -8.80 -11.64
N GLY A 74 5.28 -7.92 -10.99
CA GLY A 74 4.87 -6.53 -10.78
C GLY A 74 4.63 -5.77 -12.08
N LEU A 75 5.51 -5.94 -13.07
CA LEU A 75 5.36 -5.37 -14.42
C LEU A 75 4.12 -5.91 -15.14
N HIS A 76 3.83 -7.21 -15.01
CA HIS A 76 2.63 -7.81 -15.57
C HIS A 76 1.35 -7.19 -14.99
N HIS A 77 1.30 -6.95 -13.67
CA HIS A 77 0.18 -6.25 -13.05
C HIS A 77 0.03 -4.81 -13.53
N LEU A 78 1.13 -4.10 -13.75
CA LEU A 78 1.09 -2.76 -14.34
C LEU A 78 0.56 -2.81 -15.78
N SER A 79 1.00 -3.79 -16.58
CA SER A 79 0.49 -3.98 -17.95
C SER A 79 -1.03 -4.17 -17.97
N ALA A 80 -1.58 -4.93 -17.03
CA ALA A 80 -3.03 -5.10 -16.89
C ALA A 80 -3.73 -3.76 -16.56
N LEU A 81 -3.18 -2.96 -15.65
CA LEU A 81 -3.74 -1.65 -15.32
C LEU A 81 -3.74 -0.69 -16.50
N GLU A 82 -2.68 -0.70 -17.31
CA GLU A 82 -2.62 0.13 -18.52
C GLU A 82 -3.70 -0.25 -19.54
N GLN A 83 -4.07 -1.52 -19.63
CA GLN A 83 -5.20 -1.95 -20.47
C GLN A 83 -6.54 -1.45 -19.89
N PHE A 84 -6.72 -1.45 -18.58
CA PHE A 84 -7.93 -0.96 -17.92
C PHE A 84 -8.13 0.56 -18.10
N ARG A 85 -7.08 1.35 -18.32
CA ARG A 85 -7.16 2.80 -18.58
C ARG A 85 -7.95 3.14 -19.83
N SER A 86 -7.95 2.27 -20.83
CA SER A 86 -8.70 2.44 -22.08
C SER A 86 -10.17 2.05 -21.97
N GLY A 87 -10.61 1.53 -20.84
CA GLY A 87 -11.99 1.09 -20.61
C GLY A 87 -12.98 2.25 -20.55
N ALA A 88 -14.19 2.03 -21.10
CA ALA A 88 -15.21 3.07 -21.24
C ALA A 88 -15.78 3.57 -19.90
N LYS A 89 -15.80 2.72 -18.87
CA LYS A 89 -16.32 3.06 -17.53
C LYS A 89 -15.34 2.62 -16.45
N ALA A 90 -14.92 3.57 -15.60
CA ALA A 90 -13.99 3.29 -14.53
C ALA A 90 -14.57 2.32 -13.47
N SER A 91 -15.88 2.33 -13.24
CA SER A 91 -16.57 1.40 -12.32
C SER A 91 -16.43 -0.07 -12.70
N ASP A 92 -16.31 -0.38 -14.00
CA ASP A 92 -16.16 -1.76 -14.47
C ASP A 92 -14.79 -2.35 -14.03
N TYR A 93 -13.77 -1.51 -13.88
CA TYR A 93 -12.39 -1.91 -13.62
C TYR A 93 -11.90 -1.51 -12.23
N ALA A 94 -12.58 -0.61 -11.50
CA ALA A 94 -12.08 -0.04 -10.25
C ALA A 94 -11.70 -1.12 -9.22
N ARG A 95 -12.56 -2.10 -9.02
CA ARG A 95 -12.32 -3.19 -8.07
C ARG A 95 -11.14 -4.06 -8.48
N VAL A 96 -11.13 -4.53 -9.74
CA VAL A 96 -10.05 -5.37 -10.28
C VAL A 96 -8.75 -4.57 -10.38
N GLY A 97 -8.84 -3.29 -10.73
CA GLY A 97 -7.71 -2.37 -10.75
C GLY A 97 -7.03 -2.23 -9.39
N ILE A 98 -7.80 -2.11 -8.29
CA ILE A 98 -7.22 -2.09 -6.93
C ILE A 98 -6.47 -3.41 -6.64
N LEU A 99 -7.00 -4.55 -7.07
CA LEU A 99 -6.33 -5.84 -6.87
C LEU A 99 -5.04 -5.93 -7.67
N ALA A 100 -5.07 -5.61 -8.96
CA ALA A 100 -3.88 -5.59 -9.80
C ALA A 100 -2.82 -4.62 -9.24
N TRP A 101 -3.22 -3.41 -8.86
CA TRP A 101 -2.36 -2.44 -8.20
C TRP A 101 -1.70 -3.02 -6.95
N TYR A 102 -2.50 -3.62 -6.06
CA TYR A 102 -1.97 -4.15 -4.81
C TYR A 102 -0.97 -5.30 -5.03
N TYR A 103 -1.30 -6.25 -5.91
CA TYR A 103 -0.38 -7.35 -6.18
C TYR A 103 0.90 -6.87 -6.87
N GLY A 104 0.82 -5.85 -7.73
CA GLY A 104 2.00 -5.20 -8.28
C GLY A 104 2.89 -4.55 -7.20
N ILE A 105 2.29 -3.83 -6.24
CA ILE A 105 3.01 -3.27 -5.08
C ILE A 105 3.62 -4.39 -4.22
N ALA A 106 2.87 -5.45 -3.92
CA ALA A 106 3.34 -6.55 -3.07
C ALA A 106 4.54 -7.29 -3.71
N ASN A 107 4.47 -7.57 -5.00
CA ASN A 107 5.55 -8.20 -5.73
C ASN A 107 6.81 -7.30 -5.77
N ALA A 108 6.66 -6.02 -6.09
CA ALA A 108 7.78 -5.08 -6.09
C ALA A 108 8.40 -4.91 -4.68
N ALA A 109 7.57 -4.89 -3.63
CA ALA A 109 8.04 -4.87 -2.24
C ALA A 109 8.79 -6.16 -1.88
N SER A 110 8.31 -7.33 -2.32
CA SER A 110 9.00 -8.62 -2.16
C SER A 110 10.35 -8.65 -2.88
N ALA A 111 10.43 -8.09 -4.09
CA ALA A 111 11.70 -7.94 -4.80
C ALA A 111 12.71 -7.10 -4.00
N MET A 112 12.27 -5.96 -3.46
CA MET A 112 13.16 -5.10 -2.65
C MET A 112 13.65 -5.82 -1.39
N THR A 113 12.80 -6.55 -0.67
CA THR A 113 13.20 -7.28 0.53
C THR A 113 14.13 -8.45 0.22
N ALA A 114 13.86 -9.21 -0.84
CA ALA A 114 14.78 -10.24 -1.32
C ALA A 114 16.13 -9.66 -1.72
N ALA A 115 16.14 -8.54 -2.46
CA ALA A 115 17.37 -7.84 -2.83
C ALA A 115 18.13 -7.30 -1.62
N GLN A 116 17.46 -6.84 -0.57
CA GLN A 116 18.08 -6.26 0.63
C GLN A 116 18.65 -7.33 1.56
N SER A 117 17.89 -8.37 1.89
CA SER A 117 18.25 -9.33 2.94
C SER A 117 18.23 -10.79 2.51
N GLY A 118 17.76 -11.11 1.31
CA GLY A 118 17.50 -12.50 0.87
C GLY A 118 16.19 -13.06 1.44
N SER A 119 15.39 -12.23 2.11
CA SER A 119 14.16 -12.67 2.77
C SER A 119 12.95 -12.53 1.85
N PHE A 120 12.11 -13.53 1.86
CA PHE A 120 10.85 -13.59 1.11
C PHE A 120 9.72 -14.08 2.01
N GLN A 121 8.52 -13.56 1.82
CA GLN A 121 7.32 -13.98 2.53
C GLN A 121 6.19 -14.22 1.53
N GLU A 122 5.48 -15.32 1.67
CA GLU A 122 4.36 -15.68 0.80
C GLU A 122 3.05 -15.01 1.23
N ASP A 123 2.93 -14.64 2.51
CA ASP A 123 1.73 -14.00 3.03
C ASP A 123 1.83 -12.46 3.04
N HIS A 124 0.68 -11.82 2.84
CA HIS A 124 0.58 -10.36 2.74
C HIS A 124 1.00 -9.60 4.00
N ALA A 125 0.76 -10.16 5.18
CA ALA A 125 1.12 -9.52 6.44
C ALA A 125 2.62 -9.64 6.72
N GLY A 126 3.20 -10.78 6.36
CA GLY A 126 4.63 -11.04 6.38
C GLY A 126 5.39 -10.10 5.44
N THR A 127 4.95 -10.00 4.18
CA THR A 127 5.53 -9.08 3.19
C THR A 127 5.48 -7.62 3.67
N ALA A 128 4.33 -7.16 4.18
CA ALA A 128 4.20 -5.78 4.68
C ALA A 128 5.11 -5.50 5.87
N ARG A 129 5.21 -6.43 6.82
CA ARG A 129 6.09 -6.32 7.98
C ARG A 129 7.56 -6.33 7.58
N LEU A 130 7.95 -7.26 6.69
CA LEU A 130 9.32 -7.39 6.24
C LEU A 130 9.77 -6.14 5.47
N TRP A 131 8.93 -5.63 4.55
CA TRP A 131 9.21 -4.39 3.83
C TRP A 131 9.33 -3.19 4.77
N ASP A 132 8.46 -3.09 5.78
CA ASP A 132 8.54 -2.00 6.76
C ASP A 132 9.85 -2.02 7.54
N THR A 133 10.32 -3.20 7.97
CA THR A 133 11.54 -3.34 8.77
C THR A 133 12.84 -3.27 7.94
N GLU A 134 12.86 -3.85 6.74
CA GLU A 134 14.05 -3.98 5.93
C GLU A 134 14.25 -2.82 4.93
N ILE A 135 13.17 -2.13 4.58
CA ILE A 135 13.21 -1.06 3.57
C ILE A 135 12.82 0.28 4.20
N ALA A 136 11.57 0.43 4.68
CA ALA A 136 11.08 1.74 5.11
C ALA A 136 11.78 2.25 6.39
N ALA A 137 12.00 1.38 7.38
CA ALA A 137 12.68 1.74 8.62
C ALA A 137 14.19 1.99 8.46
N ARG A 138 14.75 1.67 7.29
CA ARG A 138 16.15 1.88 6.94
C ARG A 138 16.35 3.02 5.93
N ASP A 139 15.35 3.85 5.73
CA ASP A 139 15.35 4.96 4.77
C ASP A 139 15.67 4.54 3.32
N LEU A 140 15.29 3.30 2.96
CA LEU A 140 15.49 2.75 1.63
C LEU A 140 14.24 2.88 0.73
N ALA A 141 13.25 3.64 1.15
CA ALA A 141 12.09 3.99 0.34
C ALA A 141 12.03 5.49 0.09
N MET A 142 11.67 5.90 -1.12
CA MET A 142 11.44 7.31 -1.44
C MET A 142 10.08 7.78 -0.92
N MET A 143 9.96 9.08 -0.54
CA MET A 143 8.68 9.69 -0.18
C MET A 143 7.72 9.69 -1.40
N PRO A 144 6.44 9.34 -1.24
CA PRO A 144 5.69 9.09 -0.01
C PRO A 144 5.72 7.64 0.46
N PHE A 145 6.37 6.73 -0.24
CA PHE A 145 6.42 5.31 0.10
C PHE A 145 7.18 5.05 1.42
N SER A 146 8.09 5.95 1.80
CA SER A 146 8.80 5.89 3.09
C SER A 146 7.94 6.20 4.32
N TRP A 147 6.74 6.77 4.14
CA TRP A 147 5.91 7.16 5.28
C TRP A 147 5.46 5.97 6.11
N ARG A 148 5.79 6.06 7.38
CA ARG A 148 5.50 5.01 8.36
C ARG A 148 5.27 5.60 9.75
N ILE A 149 4.62 4.82 10.60
CA ILE A 149 4.60 5.03 12.05
C ILE A 149 5.37 3.89 12.72
N SER A 150 6.17 4.24 13.72
CA SER A 150 7.08 3.30 14.38
C SER A 150 6.39 2.43 15.42
N SER A 151 5.25 2.88 15.96
CA SER A 151 4.48 2.20 16.98
C SER A 151 2.99 2.52 16.83
N LEU A 152 2.12 1.59 17.24
CA LEU A 152 0.67 1.84 17.35
C LEU A 152 0.25 2.44 18.70
N VAL A 153 1.18 2.79 19.58
CA VAL A 153 0.90 3.54 20.80
C VAL A 153 0.59 4.99 20.43
N GLU A 154 -0.57 5.48 20.86
CA GLU A 154 -1.14 6.75 20.39
C GLU A 154 -0.22 7.97 20.62
N SER A 155 0.44 8.02 21.78
CA SER A 155 1.40 9.08 22.12
C SER A 155 2.67 9.04 21.28
N VAL A 156 2.94 7.96 20.54
CA VAL A 156 4.06 7.82 19.62
C VAL A 156 3.64 8.16 18.20
N TYR A 157 2.59 7.53 17.68
CA TYR A 157 2.26 7.70 16.27
C TYR A 157 1.59 9.04 15.92
N LYS A 158 0.87 9.68 16.86
CA LYS A 158 0.25 10.98 16.56
C LYS A 158 1.27 12.05 16.19
N PRO A 159 2.35 12.29 16.97
CA PRO A 159 3.41 13.22 16.58
C PRO A 159 4.08 12.87 15.24
N GLU A 160 4.29 11.58 14.94
CA GLU A 160 4.85 11.16 13.66
C GLU A 160 3.93 11.57 12.49
N ILE A 161 2.62 11.34 12.62
CA ILE A 161 1.63 11.75 11.61
C ILE A 161 1.55 13.27 11.48
N ASP A 162 1.62 14.00 12.60
CA ASP A 162 1.59 15.47 12.58
C ASP A 162 2.82 16.05 11.84
N THR A 163 3.97 15.37 11.91
CA THR A 163 5.14 15.73 11.09
C THR A 163 4.83 15.62 9.59
N TYR A 164 4.15 14.56 9.16
CA TYR A 164 3.73 14.41 7.75
C TYR A 164 2.65 15.40 7.32
N LYS A 165 1.81 15.87 8.25
CA LYS A 165 0.79 16.88 8.00
C LYS A 165 1.34 18.31 7.97
N SER A 166 2.55 18.54 8.44
CA SER A 166 3.12 19.89 8.55
C SER A 166 3.07 20.62 7.21
N GLY A 167 2.49 21.82 7.23
CA GLY A 167 2.30 22.64 6.02
C GLY A 167 1.20 22.16 5.06
N SER A 168 0.40 21.15 5.44
CA SER A 168 -0.67 20.62 4.62
C SER A 168 -2.03 21.24 4.96
N THR A 169 -2.89 21.38 3.93
CA THR A 169 -4.26 21.91 4.05
C THR A 169 -5.34 20.89 3.69
N GLY A 170 -4.95 19.76 3.10
CA GLY A 170 -5.87 18.78 2.55
C GLY A 170 -6.52 17.87 3.59
N LYS A 171 -7.71 17.39 3.23
CA LYS A 171 -8.46 16.37 3.96
C LYS A 171 -8.75 15.19 3.05
N LEU A 172 -8.78 13.98 3.59
CA LEU A 172 -9.01 12.75 2.84
C LEU A 172 -10.36 12.72 2.12
N LEU A 173 -11.38 13.37 2.66
CA LEU A 173 -12.71 13.40 2.04
C LEU A 173 -12.84 14.46 0.93
N SER A 174 -11.88 15.35 0.80
CA SER A 174 -11.82 16.36 -0.28
C SER A 174 -10.86 15.87 -1.37
N LYS A 175 -11.23 16.09 -2.64
CA LYS A 175 -10.39 15.74 -3.79
C LYS A 175 -9.10 16.59 -3.78
N PRO A 176 -7.92 16.00 -3.57
CA PRO A 176 -6.68 16.77 -3.60
C PRO A 176 -6.33 17.17 -5.04
N THR A 177 -5.88 18.41 -5.21
CA THR A 177 -5.46 19.01 -6.48
C THR A 177 -4.04 19.58 -6.41
N THR A 178 -3.56 19.86 -5.22
CA THR A 178 -2.21 20.37 -4.95
C THR A 178 -1.39 19.40 -4.10
N LYS A 179 -0.07 19.57 -4.11
CA LYS A 179 0.84 18.77 -3.28
C LYS A 179 0.55 18.94 -1.78
N SER A 180 0.21 20.15 -1.33
CA SER A 180 -0.16 20.42 0.07
C SER A 180 -1.43 19.67 0.47
N GLU A 181 -2.47 19.68 -0.39
CA GLU A 181 -3.69 18.92 -0.14
C GLU A 181 -3.43 17.40 -0.16
N ALA A 182 -2.59 16.93 -1.06
CA ALA A 182 -2.22 15.52 -1.15
C ALA A 182 -1.47 15.03 0.10
N LEU A 183 -0.55 15.83 0.65
CA LEU A 183 0.13 15.54 1.92
C LEU A 183 -0.88 15.35 3.06
N GLY A 184 -1.83 16.26 3.21
CA GLY A 184 -2.88 16.16 4.23
C GLY A 184 -3.75 14.90 4.07
N ALA A 185 -4.24 14.64 2.85
CA ALA A 185 -5.08 13.48 2.57
C ALA A 185 -4.33 12.15 2.81
N ALA A 186 -3.07 12.04 2.39
CA ALA A 186 -2.26 10.85 2.60
C ALA A 186 -1.93 10.62 4.09
N ALA A 187 -1.63 11.68 4.84
CA ALA A 187 -1.40 11.60 6.29
C ALA A 187 -2.67 11.21 7.06
N GLU A 188 -3.85 11.70 6.65
CA GLU A 188 -5.13 11.26 7.24
C GLU A 188 -5.41 9.77 6.94
N TYR A 189 -5.07 9.28 5.75
CA TYR A 189 -5.22 7.86 5.44
C TYR A 189 -4.29 6.99 6.30
N LEU A 190 -3.05 7.42 6.52
CA LEU A 190 -2.11 6.76 7.44
C LEU A 190 -2.67 6.74 8.86
N SER A 191 -3.21 7.87 9.36
CA SER A 191 -3.89 7.98 10.66
C SER A 191 -5.08 7.02 10.79
N GLY A 192 -5.95 6.98 9.77
CA GLY A 192 -7.07 6.05 9.72
C GLY A 192 -6.63 4.58 9.66
N SER A 193 -5.49 4.32 9.02
CA SER A 193 -4.88 2.97 8.99
C SER A 193 -4.34 2.59 10.37
N ALA A 194 -3.65 3.49 11.06
CA ALA A 194 -3.19 3.30 12.43
C ALA A 194 -4.37 2.98 13.37
N SER A 195 -5.41 3.81 13.34
CA SER A 195 -6.62 3.62 14.16
C SER A 195 -7.28 2.25 13.93
N TRP A 196 -7.38 1.81 12.66
CA TRP A 196 -7.90 0.49 12.33
C TRP A 196 -7.04 -0.64 12.88
N HIS A 197 -5.72 -0.55 12.75
CA HIS A 197 -4.80 -1.56 13.30
C HIS A 197 -4.78 -1.57 14.83
N VAL A 198 -4.93 -0.42 15.48
CA VAL A 198 -5.12 -0.32 16.94
C VAL A 198 -6.39 -1.03 17.37
N TRP A 199 -7.52 -0.74 16.71
CA TRP A 199 -8.78 -1.42 16.98
C TRP A 199 -8.64 -2.94 16.82
N ARG A 200 -8.11 -3.40 15.68
CA ARG A 200 -7.91 -4.84 15.42
C ARG A 200 -7.00 -5.50 16.47
N ALA A 201 -5.91 -4.84 16.84
CA ALA A 201 -4.99 -5.36 17.85
C ALA A 201 -5.64 -5.47 19.23
N LYS A 202 -6.54 -4.53 19.60
CA LYS A 202 -7.33 -4.59 20.83
C LYS A 202 -8.33 -5.76 20.81
N GLU A 203 -9.07 -5.92 19.71
CA GLU A 203 -10.00 -7.05 19.52
C GLU A 203 -9.29 -8.41 19.66
N ASP A 204 -8.15 -8.55 18.99
CA ASP A 204 -7.37 -9.79 19.06
C ASP A 204 -6.79 -10.02 20.48
N LEU A 205 -6.39 -8.96 21.18
CA LEU A 205 -5.85 -9.03 22.51
C LEU A 205 -6.90 -9.45 23.55
N MET A 206 -8.13 -8.92 23.44
CA MET A 206 -9.24 -9.29 24.34
C MET A 206 -9.59 -10.78 24.28
N LYS A 207 -9.31 -11.45 23.15
CA LYS A 207 -9.51 -12.89 22.98
C LYS A 207 -8.44 -13.76 23.65
N THR A 208 -7.30 -13.16 24.04
CA THR A 208 -6.16 -13.91 24.58
C THR A 208 -6.38 -14.38 26.02
N PRO A 209 -5.82 -15.53 26.43
CA PRO A 209 -5.87 -15.99 27.82
C PRO A 209 -5.29 -14.95 28.80
N LYS A 210 -4.23 -14.23 28.41
CA LYS A 210 -3.60 -13.20 29.25
C LYS A 210 -4.56 -12.05 29.59
N PHE A 211 -5.35 -11.60 28.61
CA PHE A 211 -6.35 -10.55 28.86
C PHE A 211 -7.51 -11.07 29.71
N LYS A 212 -8.03 -12.27 29.38
CA LYS A 212 -9.13 -12.91 30.13
C LYS A 212 -8.77 -13.13 31.60
N ALA A 213 -7.52 -13.48 31.91
CA ALA A 213 -7.03 -13.67 33.27
C ALA A 213 -7.05 -12.38 34.10
N LEU A 214 -7.14 -11.18 33.50
CA LEU A 214 -7.29 -9.91 34.23
C LEU A 214 -8.70 -9.69 34.79
N GLY A 215 -9.71 -10.47 34.37
CA GLY A 215 -11.10 -10.34 34.82
C GLY A 215 -11.78 -9.03 34.42
N VAL A 216 -11.31 -8.37 33.37
CA VAL A 216 -11.83 -7.08 32.90
C VAL A 216 -12.36 -7.17 31.46
N SER A 217 -13.29 -6.27 31.11
CA SER A 217 -13.90 -6.21 29.77
C SER A 217 -13.28 -5.15 28.84
N ASP A 218 -12.44 -4.27 29.38
CA ASP A 218 -11.85 -3.15 28.65
C ASP A 218 -10.41 -2.83 29.09
N PHE A 219 -9.82 -1.77 28.53
CA PHE A 219 -8.44 -1.35 28.81
C PHE A 219 -8.34 -0.16 29.79
N ARG A 220 -9.29 -0.01 30.74
CA ARG A 220 -9.28 1.10 31.72
C ARG A 220 -8.35 0.86 32.89
N THR A 221 -8.12 -0.38 33.28
CA THR A 221 -7.21 -0.71 34.41
C THR A 221 -5.75 -0.58 34.02
N LYS A 222 -4.86 -0.35 35.00
CA LYS A 222 -3.41 -0.24 34.80
C LYS A 222 -2.83 -1.48 34.12
N GLY A 223 -3.23 -2.68 34.57
CA GLY A 223 -2.75 -3.96 34.02
C GLY A 223 -3.20 -4.15 32.56
N ALA A 224 -4.47 -3.87 32.26
CA ALA A 224 -4.99 -3.98 30.89
C ALA A 224 -4.33 -2.97 29.94
N ARG A 225 -4.09 -1.73 30.39
CA ARG A 225 -3.35 -0.72 29.59
C ARG A 225 -1.92 -1.17 29.32
N ALA A 226 -1.20 -1.65 30.31
CA ALA A 226 0.17 -2.12 30.13
C ALA A 226 0.24 -3.28 29.13
N LEU A 227 -0.70 -4.22 29.18
CA LEU A 227 -0.79 -5.33 28.23
C LEU A 227 -1.09 -4.83 26.80
N ARG A 228 -2.03 -3.89 26.65
CA ARG A 228 -2.34 -3.23 25.39
C ARG A 228 -1.11 -2.53 24.79
N ASP A 229 -0.48 -1.67 25.58
CA ASP A 229 0.62 -0.82 25.09
C ASP A 229 1.86 -1.65 24.75
N SER A 230 2.14 -2.71 25.50
CA SER A 230 3.17 -3.69 25.14
C SER A 230 2.89 -4.38 23.80
N ARG A 231 1.62 -4.66 23.48
CA ARG A 231 1.22 -5.25 22.19
C ARG A 231 1.32 -4.25 21.05
N LEU A 232 0.85 -3.01 21.26
CA LEU A 232 0.83 -1.94 20.28
C LEU A 232 2.23 -1.42 19.96
N ASN A 233 3.11 -1.34 20.95
CA ASN A 233 4.48 -0.85 20.76
C ASN A 233 5.34 -1.73 19.84
N ARG A 234 4.94 -2.98 19.64
CA ARG A 234 5.63 -3.92 18.74
C ARG A 234 5.11 -3.90 17.30
N LYS A 235 4.21 -2.99 16.96
CA LYS A 235 3.57 -2.91 15.65
C LYS A 235 3.82 -1.56 15.03
N SER A 236 4.40 -1.58 13.85
CA SER A 236 4.57 -0.44 12.96
C SER A 236 3.61 -0.53 11.76
N ILE A 237 3.37 0.58 11.10
CA ILE A 237 2.56 0.65 9.88
C ILE A 237 3.31 1.46 8.84
N GLY A 238 3.71 0.83 7.74
CA GLY A 238 4.28 1.49 6.57
C GLY A 238 3.33 1.45 5.36
N PHE A 239 3.84 1.85 4.20
CA PHE A 239 3.08 1.95 2.97
C PHE A 239 2.46 0.59 2.56
N VAL A 240 3.21 -0.52 2.60
CA VAL A 240 2.70 -1.84 2.18
C VAL A 240 1.59 -2.35 3.12
N HIS A 241 1.61 -1.97 4.40
CA HIS A 241 0.49 -2.23 5.32
C HIS A 241 -0.77 -1.47 4.90
N GLN A 242 -0.62 -0.19 4.50
CA GLN A 242 -1.73 0.61 3.99
C GLN A 242 -2.28 0.02 2.67
N ALA A 243 -1.41 -0.41 1.77
CA ALA A 243 -1.77 -1.07 0.51
C ALA A 243 -2.54 -2.39 0.74
N SER A 244 -2.10 -3.21 1.70
CA SER A 244 -2.79 -4.44 2.08
C SER A 244 -4.20 -4.18 2.64
N ARG A 245 -4.34 -3.16 3.51
CA ARG A 245 -5.66 -2.71 4.00
C ARG A 245 -6.53 -2.20 2.86
N TYR A 246 -5.95 -1.43 1.92
CA TYR A 246 -6.64 -0.89 0.76
C TYR A 246 -7.22 -1.99 -0.13
N ARG A 247 -6.45 -3.03 -0.41
CA ARG A 247 -6.96 -4.23 -1.09
C ARG A 247 -8.17 -4.83 -0.38
N GLY A 248 -8.13 -4.87 0.96
CA GLY A 248 -9.24 -5.38 1.77
C GLY A 248 -10.56 -4.62 1.54
N LYS A 249 -10.50 -3.31 1.25
CA LYS A 249 -11.68 -2.51 0.89
C LYS A 249 -12.33 -3.02 -0.41
N ALA A 250 -11.53 -3.26 -1.45
CA ALA A 250 -12.02 -3.76 -2.73
C ALA A 250 -12.57 -5.19 -2.66
N ASN A 251 -11.99 -6.05 -1.79
CA ASN A 251 -12.43 -7.44 -1.69
C ASN A 251 -13.69 -7.65 -0.86
N TYR A 252 -13.86 -6.86 0.22
CA TYR A 252 -14.85 -7.21 1.26
C TYR A 252 -15.78 -6.05 1.61
N ARG A 253 -15.25 -4.97 2.20
CA ARG A 253 -16.07 -3.98 2.90
C ARG A 253 -16.74 -2.97 1.97
N GLU A 254 -15.96 -2.40 1.09
CA GLU A 254 -16.34 -1.24 0.32
C GLU A 254 -16.52 -1.54 -1.18
N ALA A 255 -16.35 -2.82 -1.57
CA ALA A 255 -16.44 -3.26 -2.97
C ALA A 255 -17.77 -2.87 -3.64
N LEU A 256 -18.84 -2.84 -2.88
CA LEU A 256 -20.16 -2.43 -3.38
C LEU A 256 -20.14 -0.98 -3.90
N PHE A 257 -19.46 -0.07 -3.20
CA PHE A 257 -19.40 1.35 -3.55
C PHE A 257 -18.57 1.64 -4.79
N LEU A 258 -17.71 0.71 -5.20
CA LEU A 258 -16.92 0.83 -6.41
C LEU A 258 -17.69 0.47 -7.68
N ALA A 259 -18.90 -0.09 -7.55
CA ALA A 259 -19.70 -0.54 -8.68
C ALA A 259 -21.18 -0.11 -8.59
N TYR A 260 -21.64 0.42 -7.45
CA TYR A 260 -23.05 0.71 -7.25
C TYR A 260 -23.26 2.02 -6.47
N GLY A 261 -24.00 2.94 -7.07
CA GLY A 261 -24.37 4.23 -6.53
C GLY A 261 -24.43 5.31 -7.61
N ALA A 262 -25.34 6.27 -7.48
CA ALA A 262 -25.59 7.27 -8.53
C ALA A 262 -24.40 8.16 -8.85
N SER A 263 -23.53 8.44 -7.88
CA SER A 263 -22.33 9.29 -8.05
C SER A 263 -21.03 8.50 -8.23
N THR A 264 -21.08 7.16 -8.24
CA THR A 264 -19.88 6.31 -8.25
C THR A 264 -18.96 6.62 -9.43
N GLU A 265 -19.50 6.67 -10.64
CA GLU A 265 -18.69 6.92 -11.85
C GLU A 265 -18.00 8.28 -11.82
N THR A 266 -18.66 9.33 -11.33
CA THR A 266 -18.07 10.67 -11.19
C THR A 266 -16.87 10.66 -10.24
N TYR A 267 -16.95 9.94 -9.11
CA TYR A 267 -15.82 9.78 -8.19
C TYR A 267 -14.68 8.98 -8.81
N LEU A 268 -14.99 7.95 -9.60
CA LEU A 268 -14.00 7.06 -10.21
C LEU A 268 -13.31 7.62 -11.46
N THR A 269 -13.74 8.79 -11.97
CA THR A 269 -13.09 9.43 -13.11
C THR A 269 -11.58 9.60 -12.86
N GLY A 270 -10.75 8.99 -13.70
CA GLY A 270 -9.29 8.98 -13.61
C GLY A 270 -8.72 8.05 -12.52
N PHE A 271 -9.54 7.29 -11.81
CA PHE A 271 -9.09 6.46 -10.69
C PHE A 271 -8.15 5.33 -11.12
N VAL A 272 -8.44 4.67 -12.23
CA VAL A 272 -7.58 3.60 -12.77
C VAL A 272 -6.23 4.16 -13.24
N ASP A 273 -6.22 5.38 -13.79
CA ASP A 273 -4.99 6.10 -14.14
C ASP A 273 -4.16 6.40 -12.88
N ASP A 274 -4.81 6.86 -11.79
CA ASP A 274 -4.13 7.11 -10.51
C ASP A 274 -3.47 5.82 -9.99
N LEU A 275 -4.14 4.66 -10.07
CA LEU A 275 -3.58 3.37 -9.70
C LEU A 275 -2.36 3.00 -10.55
N ALA A 276 -2.46 3.14 -11.87
CA ALA A 276 -1.38 2.80 -12.79
C ALA A 276 -0.14 3.68 -12.56
N VAL A 277 -0.32 4.99 -12.40
CA VAL A 277 0.78 5.93 -12.13
C VAL A 277 1.48 5.60 -10.82
N VAL A 278 0.75 5.35 -9.73
CA VAL A 278 1.36 5.01 -8.43
C VAL A 278 2.14 3.69 -8.51
N LEU A 279 1.59 2.65 -9.17
CA LEU A 279 2.30 1.40 -9.34
C LEU A 279 3.54 1.54 -10.22
N ARG A 280 3.45 2.29 -11.33
CA ARG A 280 4.59 2.57 -12.22
C ARG A 280 5.76 3.18 -11.45
N ASN A 281 5.51 4.19 -10.63
CA ASN A 281 6.54 4.89 -9.89
C ASN A 281 7.11 4.02 -8.74
N PHE A 282 6.29 3.17 -8.12
CA PHE A 282 6.77 2.19 -7.15
C PHE A 282 7.66 1.12 -7.81
N LEU A 283 7.30 0.62 -8.99
CA LEU A 283 8.13 -0.31 -9.78
C LEU A 283 9.44 0.33 -10.25
N ALA A 284 9.42 1.59 -10.64
CA ALA A 284 10.63 2.33 -10.99
C ALA A 284 11.59 2.42 -9.80
N MET A 285 11.07 2.76 -8.62
CA MET A 285 11.83 2.78 -7.37
C MET A 285 12.38 1.38 -7.03
N ALA A 286 11.53 0.36 -7.05
CA ALA A 286 11.92 -1.02 -6.72
C ALA A 286 12.94 -1.58 -7.71
N GLY A 287 12.79 -1.30 -9.00
CA GLY A 287 13.73 -1.70 -10.04
C GLY A 287 15.09 -1.05 -9.88
N ALA A 288 15.14 0.27 -9.62
CA ALA A 288 16.38 0.98 -9.38
C ALA A 288 17.14 0.45 -8.16
N PHE A 289 16.43 0.20 -7.05
CA PHE A 289 17.01 -0.46 -5.87
C PHE A 289 17.57 -1.84 -6.20
N SER A 290 16.76 -2.68 -6.85
CA SER A 290 17.14 -4.05 -7.22
C SER A 290 18.34 -4.07 -8.16
N ARG A 291 18.39 -3.18 -9.16
CA ARG A 291 19.55 -3.01 -10.04
C ARG A 291 20.85 -2.80 -9.27
N ARG A 292 20.83 -1.92 -8.24
CA ARG A 292 22.00 -1.67 -7.39
C ARG A 292 22.44 -2.93 -6.63
N LYS A 293 21.49 -3.78 -6.23
CA LYS A 293 21.76 -5.00 -5.45
C LYS A 293 22.20 -6.18 -6.30
N VAL A 294 21.58 -6.43 -7.45
CA VAL A 294 21.93 -7.56 -8.33
C VAL A 294 23.13 -7.22 -9.23
N GLY A 295 23.36 -5.95 -9.50
CA GLY A 295 24.42 -5.44 -10.37
C GLY A 295 23.96 -5.17 -11.81
N THR A 296 24.69 -4.28 -12.48
CA THR A 296 24.27 -3.70 -13.77
C THR A 296 24.25 -4.69 -14.91
N VAL A 297 25.12 -5.70 -14.92
CA VAL A 297 25.18 -6.73 -15.99
C VAL A 297 23.95 -7.59 -15.96
N LEU A 298 23.67 -8.26 -14.83
CA LEU A 298 22.47 -9.11 -14.69
C LEU A 298 21.18 -8.31 -14.90
N TRP A 299 21.15 -7.07 -14.45
CA TRP A 299 20.02 -6.16 -14.68
C TRP A 299 19.76 -5.90 -16.15
N ALA A 300 20.80 -5.58 -16.93
CA ALA A 300 20.67 -5.32 -18.36
C ALA A 300 20.20 -6.56 -19.14
N GLU A 301 20.73 -7.72 -18.80
CA GLU A 301 20.30 -9.01 -19.34
C GLU A 301 18.83 -9.28 -19.04
N PHE A 302 18.38 -9.05 -17.78
CA PHE A 302 17.00 -9.20 -17.36
C PHE A 302 16.05 -8.32 -18.17
N VAL A 303 16.31 -7.01 -18.25
CA VAL A 303 15.44 -6.07 -18.98
C VAL A 303 15.35 -6.45 -20.46
N ALA A 304 16.48 -6.76 -21.09
CA ALA A 304 16.52 -7.17 -22.49
C ALA A 304 15.77 -8.51 -22.74
N ASP A 305 15.91 -9.48 -21.82
CA ASP A 305 15.23 -10.78 -21.95
C ASP A 305 13.71 -10.65 -21.77
N VAL A 306 13.26 -9.87 -20.76
CA VAL A 306 11.84 -9.56 -20.57
C VAL A 306 11.28 -8.90 -21.83
N ASP A 307 11.93 -7.89 -22.39
CA ASP A 307 11.42 -7.18 -23.57
C ASP A 307 11.37 -8.05 -24.82
N ARG A 308 12.26 -9.01 -24.94
CA ARG A 308 12.28 -9.96 -26.07
C ARG A 308 11.24 -11.06 -25.95
N LYS A 309 10.95 -11.55 -24.72
CA LYS A 309 10.17 -12.80 -24.51
C LYS A 309 8.81 -12.61 -23.86
N ARG A 310 8.50 -11.40 -23.34
CA ARG A 310 7.21 -11.18 -22.67
C ARG A 310 6.03 -11.44 -23.62
N ALA A 311 4.92 -11.89 -23.04
CA ALA A 311 3.66 -12.09 -23.73
C ALA A 311 2.65 -10.94 -23.54
N PHE A 312 2.97 -9.94 -22.71
CA PHE A 312 2.13 -8.77 -22.46
C PHE A 312 2.69 -7.51 -23.14
N SER A 313 1.87 -6.47 -23.26
CA SER A 313 2.17 -5.31 -24.12
C SER A 313 3.27 -4.38 -23.57
N MET A 314 3.41 -4.23 -22.27
CA MET A 314 4.33 -3.26 -21.66
C MET A 314 5.80 -3.69 -21.77
N CYS A 315 6.67 -2.74 -22.16
CA CYS A 315 8.12 -2.96 -22.13
C CYS A 315 8.72 -2.73 -20.75
N ALA A 316 9.67 -3.56 -20.36
CA ALA A 316 10.47 -3.36 -19.16
C ALA A 316 11.33 -2.10 -19.27
N ALA A 317 11.86 -1.82 -20.45
CA ALA A 317 12.62 -0.61 -20.75
C ALA A 317 11.85 0.70 -20.47
N ASP A 318 10.52 0.72 -20.69
CA ASP A 318 9.68 1.90 -20.41
C ASP A 318 9.60 2.27 -18.93
N ILE A 319 10.02 1.37 -18.05
CA ILE A 319 9.98 1.55 -16.60
C ILE A 319 11.40 1.59 -16.01
N TRP A 320 12.35 0.84 -16.57
CA TRP A 320 13.61 0.49 -15.92
C TRP A 320 14.88 0.87 -16.72
N LEU A 321 14.74 1.69 -17.74
CA LEU A 321 15.83 2.37 -18.45
C LEU A 321 15.53 3.89 -18.57
#